data_a8631049aaa74d2090cf70271647d3f7
#
_entry.id   a8631049aaa74d2090cf70271647d3f7
#
_cell.length_a   1.000
_cell.length_b   1.000
_cell.length_c   1.000
_cell.angle_alpha   90.00
_cell.angle_beta   90.00
_cell.angle_gamma   90.00
#
_symmetry.space_group_name_H-M   'P 1'
#
loop_
_entity.id
_entity.type
_entity.pdbx_description
1 polymer ?
#
loop_
_entity_poly.entity_id
_entity_poly.type
_entity_poly.pdbx_seq_one_letter_code
_entity_poly.pdbx_strand_id
1 'polypeptide(L)'
;MTSLSLQGKANLLMVIVTMFWGLSYTFMVMGLDVLEAYNVVALRCLIAFFIAGLIFLPKMLRINKKTLIYASIQGSLLFTLFALSLFGLKTTSASNAGFILSLTVVLVPIFSSLIEKRLPSRAVSFAIVCTMVGITVLTMKESLTFQTGDILMAIAAVCYSIYLILNSKFTKSVESISYGVYQLGVAGVFGAIFTLLFETPQLPSTNLGWVAVLGLGVICTAFCFIAQAVVQQYTSPTHTGLIFSLEPIFAAIFAIIFLGEGLTTQLLIGGAFILIGNFVAQLEQFTMLKKVPATATSESTI
;
A
#
# COMPACT_ATOMS: atom_id res chain seq x y z
N MET A 1 12.21 -28.43 17.11
CA MET A 1 11.86 -27.22 16.40
C MET A 1 10.84 -27.60 15.32
N THR A 2 9.55 -27.36 15.54
CA THR A 2 8.47 -27.66 14.56
C THR A 2 8.66 -26.74 13.36
N SER A 3 8.91 -27.31 12.18
CA SER A 3 8.99 -26.54 10.94
C SER A 3 7.62 -25.88 10.67
N LEU A 4 7.59 -24.56 10.60
CA LEU A 4 6.40 -23.80 10.21
C LEU A 4 5.88 -24.36 8.88
N SER A 5 4.55 -24.53 8.78
CA SER A 5 3.89 -24.87 7.53
C SER A 5 4.22 -23.82 6.44
N LEU A 6 4.09 -24.18 5.15
CA LEU A 6 4.33 -23.25 4.04
C LEU A 6 3.47 -21.99 4.18
N GLN A 7 2.22 -22.12 4.60
CA GLN A 7 1.32 -21.02 4.89
C GLN A 7 1.80 -20.17 6.08
N GLY A 8 2.34 -20.80 7.13
CA GLY A 8 2.91 -20.07 8.26
C GLY A 8 4.12 -19.22 7.88
N LYS A 9 5.01 -19.76 7.02
CA LYS A 9 6.14 -19.00 6.45
C LYS A 9 5.68 -17.84 5.59
N ALA A 10 4.66 -18.07 4.77
CA ALA A 10 4.06 -17.03 3.91
C ALA A 10 3.45 -15.90 4.74
N ASN A 11 2.69 -16.22 5.78
CA ASN A 11 2.11 -15.22 6.69
C ASN A 11 3.19 -14.42 7.42
N LEU A 12 4.27 -15.08 7.90
CA LEU A 12 5.39 -14.39 8.54
C LEU A 12 6.08 -13.41 7.58
N LEU A 13 6.31 -13.83 6.33
CA LEU A 13 6.90 -12.95 5.31
C LEU A 13 5.98 -11.75 5.01
N MET A 14 4.66 -11.93 5.00
CA MET A 14 3.70 -10.83 4.84
C MET A 14 3.72 -9.85 6.02
N VAL A 15 3.91 -10.32 7.25
CA VAL A 15 4.09 -9.42 8.41
C VAL A 15 5.36 -8.57 8.23
N ILE A 16 6.46 -9.17 7.75
CA ILE A 16 7.70 -8.43 7.46
C ILE A 16 7.48 -7.38 6.35
N VAL A 17 6.77 -7.73 5.29
CA VAL A 17 6.40 -6.79 4.21
C VAL A 17 5.59 -5.63 4.78
N THR A 18 4.58 -5.91 5.59
CA THR A 18 3.72 -4.90 6.22
C THR A 18 4.52 -3.99 7.17
N MET A 19 5.46 -4.56 7.91
CA MET A 19 6.38 -3.79 8.75
C MET A 19 7.23 -2.82 7.91
N PHE A 20 7.79 -3.26 6.80
CA PHE A 20 8.57 -2.39 5.91
C PHE A 20 7.70 -1.34 5.20
N TRP A 21 6.43 -1.63 4.91
CA TRP A 21 5.54 -0.61 4.40
C TRP A 21 5.19 0.44 5.46
N GLY A 22 4.99 0.05 6.72
CA GLY A 22 4.91 1.00 7.82
C GLY A 22 6.17 1.87 7.95
N LEU A 23 7.37 1.28 7.82
CA LEU A 23 8.64 2.01 7.83
C LEU A 23 8.78 2.95 6.62
N SER A 24 8.11 2.66 5.50
CA SER A 24 8.20 3.50 4.31
C SER A 24 7.72 4.93 4.52
N TYR A 25 6.77 5.17 5.43
CA TYR A 25 6.33 6.54 5.77
C TYR A 25 7.46 7.35 6.40
N THR A 26 8.20 6.73 7.31
CA THR A 26 9.39 7.35 7.91
C THR A 26 10.43 7.69 6.84
N PHE A 27 10.75 6.75 5.94
CA PHE A 27 11.68 7.02 4.86
C PHE A 27 11.17 8.05 3.87
N MET A 28 9.85 8.14 3.63
CA MET A 28 9.27 9.19 2.78
C MET A 28 9.46 10.58 3.41
N VAL A 29 9.24 10.72 4.72
CA VAL A 29 9.50 11.99 5.44
C VAL A 29 10.98 12.35 5.36
N MET A 30 11.88 11.42 5.72
CA MET A 30 13.34 11.64 5.64
C MET A 30 13.79 11.96 4.20
N GLY A 31 13.16 11.40 3.19
CA GLY A 31 13.42 11.71 1.78
C GLY A 31 12.99 13.13 1.40
N LEU A 32 11.84 13.59 1.93
CA LEU A 32 11.31 14.92 1.70
C LEU A 32 12.16 16.04 2.36
N ASP A 33 12.98 15.71 3.36
CA ASP A 33 13.92 16.66 3.97
C ASP A 33 15.04 17.09 3.02
N VAL A 34 15.33 16.29 1.99
CA VAL A 34 16.47 16.51 1.08
C VAL A 34 16.10 16.51 -0.41
N LEU A 35 14.91 16.06 -0.75
CA LEU A 35 14.42 15.95 -2.14
C LEU A 35 12.95 16.40 -2.22
N GLU A 36 12.56 16.84 -3.41
CA GLU A 36 11.17 17.13 -3.72
C GLU A 36 10.36 15.82 -3.95
N ALA A 37 9.04 15.91 -3.88
CA ALA A 37 8.15 14.76 -3.86
C ALA A 37 8.25 13.88 -5.11
N TYR A 38 8.19 14.45 -6.30
CA TYR A 38 8.29 13.67 -7.55
C TYR A 38 9.66 13.02 -7.71
N ASN A 39 10.72 13.70 -7.25
CA ASN A 39 12.08 13.18 -7.27
C ASN A 39 12.22 11.94 -6.38
N VAL A 40 11.60 11.95 -5.18
CA VAL A 40 11.54 10.76 -4.32
C VAL A 40 10.78 9.61 -5.01
N VAL A 41 9.64 9.90 -5.68
CA VAL A 41 8.90 8.87 -6.44
C VAL A 41 9.75 8.30 -7.56
N ALA A 42 10.42 9.16 -8.33
CA ALA A 42 11.27 8.74 -9.44
C ALA A 42 12.38 7.80 -8.96
N LEU A 43 13.15 8.23 -7.97
CA LEU A 43 14.29 7.46 -7.46
C LEU A 43 13.83 6.12 -6.85
N ARG A 44 12.81 6.12 -5.97
CA ARG A 44 12.36 4.87 -5.34
C ARG A 44 11.86 3.85 -6.36
N CYS A 45 11.09 4.29 -7.36
CA CYS A 45 10.51 3.39 -8.34
C CYS A 45 11.52 2.93 -9.40
N LEU A 46 12.42 3.80 -9.86
CA LEU A 46 13.47 3.43 -10.81
C LEU A 46 14.49 2.48 -10.17
N ILE A 47 14.96 2.75 -8.94
CA ILE A 47 15.83 1.84 -8.20
C ILE A 47 15.17 0.46 -8.07
N ALA A 48 13.90 0.42 -7.68
CA ALA A 48 13.15 -0.81 -7.56
C ALA A 48 13.02 -1.55 -8.90
N PHE A 49 12.71 -0.82 -9.99
CA PHE A 49 12.61 -1.37 -11.34
C PHE A 49 13.93 -1.98 -11.82
N PHE A 50 15.05 -1.27 -11.66
CA PHE A 50 16.35 -1.77 -12.11
C PHE A 50 16.80 -2.98 -11.29
N ILE A 51 16.66 -2.95 -9.96
CA ILE A 51 17.06 -4.08 -9.11
C ILE A 51 16.18 -5.30 -9.39
N ALA A 52 14.86 -5.15 -9.37
CA ALA A 52 13.94 -6.25 -9.66
C ALA A 52 14.06 -6.72 -11.11
N GLY A 53 14.24 -5.79 -12.06
CA GLY A 53 14.45 -6.09 -13.48
C GLY A 53 15.70 -6.93 -13.74
N LEU A 54 16.82 -6.63 -13.07
CA LEU A 54 18.05 -7.41 -13.17
C LEU A 54 17.88 -8.83 -12.55
N ILE A 55 17.24 -8.92 -11.38
CA ILE A 55 16.99 -10.21 -10.72
C ILE A 55 16.09 -11.11 -11.57
N PHE A 56 15.06 -10.53 -12.19
CA PHE A 56 14.06 -11.27 -12.99
C PHE A 56 14.20 -11.07 -14.49
N LEU A 57 15.39 -10.70 -14.98
CA LEU A 57 15.67 -10.40 -16.38
C LEU A 57 15.11 -11.45 -17.39
N PRO A 58 15.26 -12.78 -17.17
CA PRO A 58 14.70 -13.76 -18.08
C PRO A 58 13.18 -13.71 -18.25
N LYS A 59 12.45 -13.27 -17.20
CA LYS A 59 10.99 -13.07 -17.24
C LYS A 59 10.64 -11.75 -17.92
N MET A 60 11.42 -10.71 -17.70
CA MET A 60 11.24 -9.39 -18.30
C MET A 60 11.35 -9.44 -19.83
N LEU A 61 12.27 -10.24 -20.39
CA LEU A 61 12.47 -10.37 -21.82
C LEU A 61 11.33 -11.11 -22.55
N ARG A 62 10.44 -11.79 -21.82
CA ARG A 62 9.31 -12.57 -22.38
C ARG A 62 7.97 -11.85 -22.22
N ILE A 63 7.96 -10.53 -22.18
CA ILE A 63 6.74 -9.75 -21.98
C ILE A 63 5.81 -9.80 -23.20
N ASN A 64 4.51 -9.85 -22.95
CA ASN A 64 3.50 -9.68 -23.97
C ASN A 64 2.82 -8.30 -23.87
N LYS A 65 2.17 -7.85 -24.96
CA LYS A 65 1.50 -6.56 -25.05
C LYS A 65 0.45 -6.35 -23.94
N LYS A 66 -0.27 -7.42 -23.57
CA LYS A 66 -1.30 -7.37 -22.52
C LYS A 66 -0.69 -7.04 -21.16
N THR A 67 0.43 -7.69 -20.80
CA THR A 67 1.16 -7.42 -19.56
C THR A 67 1.64 -5.98 -19.51
N LEU A 68 2.17 -5.44 -20.63
CA LEU A 68 2.64 -4.06 -20.68
C LEU A 68 1.50 -3.06 -20.50
N ILE A 69 0.34 -3.26 -21.14
CA ILE A 69 -0.83 -2.39 -20.96
C ILE A 69 -1.29 -2.39 -19.50
N TYR A 70 -1.42 -3.58 -18.89
CA TYR A 70 -1.85 -3.69 -17.50
C TYR A 70 -0.84 -3.09 -16.54
N ALA A 71 0.46 -3.30 -16.77
CA ALA A 71 1.52 -2.67 -15.99
C ALA A 71 1.52 -1.15 -16.14
N SER A 72 1.20 -0.61 -17.32
CA SER A 72 1.10 0.84 -17.54
C SER A 72 -0.05 1.46 -16.77
N ILE A 73 -1.24 0.85 -16.81
CA ILE A 73 -2.39 1.31 -16.02
C ILE A 73 -2.05 1.28 -14.52
N GLN A 74 -1.47 0.19 -14.08
CA GLN A 74 -1.16 -0.01 -12.67
C GLN A 74 -0.02 0.89 -12.20
N GLY A 75 0.99 1.09 -13.03
CA GLY A 75 2.11 2.00 -12.74
C GLY A 75 1.68 3.46 -12.67
N SER A 76 0.69 3.87 -13.48
CA SER A 76 0.10 5.21 -13.40
C SER A 76 -0.64 5.42 -12.07
N LEU A 77 -1.43 4.43 -11.64
CA LEU A 77 -2.10 4.46 -10.34
C LEU A 77 -1.08 4.47 -9.18
N LEU A 78 -0.02 3.69 -9.30
CA LEU A 78 1.03 3.61 -8.29
C LEU A 78 1.82 4.94 -8.20
N PHE A 79 2.13 5.57 -9.33
CA PHE A 79 2.69 6.91 -9.36
C PHE A 79 1.78 7.92 -8.65
N THR A 80 0.49 7.92 -8.98
CA THR A 80 -0.50 8.82 -8.36
C THR A 80 -0.59 8.60 -6.86
N LEU A 81 -0.65 7.34 -6.42
CA LEU A 81 -0.64 6.97 -5.01
C LEU A 81 0.58 7.53 -4.28
N PHE A 82 1.78 7.30 -4.81
CA PHE A 82 3.01 7.74 -4.17
C PHE A 82 3.16 9.27 -4.19
N ALA A 83 2.79 9.92 -5.27
CA ALA A 83 2.80 11.38 -5.35
C ALA A 83 1.84 12.00 -4.31
N LEU A 84 0.58 11.54 -4.27
CA LEU A 84 -0.40 12.00 -3.27
C LEU A 84 0.09 11.76 -1.83
N SER A 85 0.70 10.60 -1.56
CA SER A 85 1.24 10.28 -0.25
C SER A 85 2.39 11.20 0.16
N LEU A 86 3.34 11.47 -0.75
CA LEU A 86 4.47 12.36 -0.47
C LEU A 86 4.03 13.81 -0.32
N PHE A 87 3.12 14.30 -1.17
CA PHE A 87 2.55 15.64 -0.98
C PHE A 87 1.70 15.71 0.30
N GLY A 88 1.00 14.63 0.65
CA GLY A 88 0.26 14.53 1.91
C GLY A 88 1.18 14.65 3.12
N LEU A 89 2.31 13.95 3.13
CA LEU A 89 3.29 13.96 4.20
C LEU A 89 3.99 15.31 4.40
N LYS A 90 3.90 16.25 3.46
CA LYS A 90 4.39 17.63 3.67
C LYS A 90 3.59 18.38 4.77
N THR A 91 2.36 17.98 5.06
CA THR A 91 1.48 18.69 6.01
C THR A 91 0.75 17.77 6.99
N THR A 92 0.86 16.45 6.88
CA THR A 92 0.36 15.49 7.89
C THR A 92 1.52 14.68 8.48
N SER A 93 1.31 14.04 9.64
CA SER A 93 2.33 13.20 10.28
C SER A 93 2.41 11.82 9.60
N ALA A 94 3.55 11.13 9.74
CA ALA A 94 3.73 9.77 9.21
C ALA A 94 2.76 8.78 9.86
N SER A 95 2.50 8.93 11.17
CA SER A 95 1.51 8.13 11.89
C SER A 95 0.10 8.34 11.31
N ASN A 96 -0.34 9.60 11.17
CA ASN A 96 -1.67 9.91 10.61
C ASN A 96 -1.79 9.40 9.17
N ALA A 97 -0.76 9.60 8.34
CA ALA A 97 -0.74 9.13 6.96
C ALA A 97 -0.98 7.62 6.87
N GLY A 98 -0.30 6.81 7.70
CA GLY A 98 -0.49 5.37 7.76
C GLY A 98 -1.92 4.97 8.14
N PHE A 99 -2.50 5.63 9.17
CA PHE A 99 -3.88 5.36 9.56
C PHE A 99 -4.89 5.78 8.50
N ILE A 100 -4.73 6.95 7.87
CA ILE A 100 -5.65 7.42 6.82
C ILE A 100 -5.55 6.53 5.59
N LEU A 101 -4.36 6.11 5.17
CA LEU A 101 -4.22 5.20 4.02
C LEU A 101 -4.87 3.83 4.30
N SER A 102 -4.93 3.39 5.56
CA SER A 102 -5.62 2.14 5.94
C SER A 102 -7.14 2.16 5.71
N LEU A 103 -7.76 3.32 5.38
CA LEU A 103 -9.11 3.42 4.80
C LEU A 103 -9.32 2.45 3.63
N THR A 104 -8.26 2.14 2.92
CA THR A 104 -8.26 1.16 1.83
C THR A 104 -8.92 -0.16 2.25
N VAL A 105 -8.72 -0.61 3.49
CA VAL A 105 -9.30 -1.85 4.03
C VAL A 105 -10.83 -1.82 4.02
N VAL A 106 -11.42 -0.65 4.22
CA VAL A 106 -12.88 -0.44 4.21
C VAL A 106 -13.37 -0.05 2.81
N LEU A 107 -12.60 0.74 2.06
CA LEU A 107 -12.97 1.20 0.71
C LEU A 107 -13.02 0.05 -0.30
N VAL A 108 -12.12 -0.93 -0.22
CA VAL A 108 -12.11 -2.08 -1.14
C VAL A 108 -13.42 -2.87 -1.08
N PRO A 109 -13.96 -3.30 0.08
CA PRO A 109 -15.27 -3.93 0.17
C PRO A 109 -16.41 -3.03 -0.35
N ILE A 110 -16.37 -1.72 -0.08
CA ILE A 110 -17.38 -0.77 -0.57
C ILE A 110 -17.39 -0.77 -2.11
N PHE A 111 -16.24 -0.55 -2.73
CA PHE A 111 -16.13 -0.52 -4.19
C PHE A 111 -16.50 -1.87 -4.83
N SER A 112 -16.10 -2.98 -4.20
CA SER A 112 -16.52 -4.31 -4.65
C SER A 112 -18.03 -4.47 -4.61
N SER A 113 -18.67 -4.04 -3.53
CA SER A 113 -20.14 -4.07 -3.38
C SER A 113 -20.85 -3.21 -4.43
N LEU A 114 -20.31 -2.01 -4.73
CA LEU A 114 -20.84 -1.14 -5.78
C LEU A 114 -20.72 -1.77 -7.18
N ILE A 115 -19.57 -2.39 -7.49
CA ILE A 115 -19.34 -3.09 -8.76
C ILE A 115 -20.30 -4.26 -8.92
N GLU A 116 -20.55 -5.01 -7.84
CA GLU A 116 -21.48 -6.14 -7.82
C GLU A 116 -22.95 -5.71 -7.69
N LYS A 117 -23.24 -4.41 -7.59
CA LYS A 117 -24.59 -3.83 -7.39
C LYS A 117 -25.30 -4.41 -6.16
N ARG A 118 -24.55 -4.62 -5.09
CA ARG A 118 -25.04 -5.11 -3.79
C ARG A 118 -24.81 -4.05 -2.73
N LEU A 119 -25.66 -4.04 -1.71
CA LEU A 119 -25.42 -3.18 -0.55
C LEU A 119 -24.29 -3.76 0.30
N PRO A 120 -23.43 -2.90 0.89
CA PRO A 120 -22.46 -3.33 1.88
C PRO A 120 -23.17 -4.07 3.03
N SER A 121 -22.52 -5.05 3.55
CA SER A 121 -23.06 -5.80 4.68
C SER A 121 -23.10 -4.95 5.96
N ARG A 122 -23.78 -5.47 6.98
CA ARG A 122 -23.85 -4.79 8.28
C ARG A 122 -22.48 -4.60 8.93
N ALA A 123 -21.58 -5.58 8.78
CA ALA A 123 -20.23 -5.48 9.35
C ALA A 123 -19.38 -4.46 8.60
N VAL A 124 -19.46 -4.41 7.27
CA VAL A 124 -18.81 -3.36 6.46
C VAL A 124 -19.38 -1.98 6.80
N SER A 125 -20.71 -1.86 6.97
CA SER A 125 -21.33 -0.59 7.38
C SER A 125 -20.86 -0.13 8.76
N PHE A 126 -20.76 -1.05 9.73
CA PHE A 126 -20.20 -0.77 11.04
C PHE A 126 -18.71 -0.36 10.95
N ALA A 127 -17.92 -1.05 10.13
CA ALA A 127 -16.52 -0.73 9.89
C ALA A 127 -16.35 0.68 9.30
N ILE A 128 -17.22 1.09 8.36
CA ILE A 128 -17.24 2.45 7.80
C ILE A 128 -17.43 3.48 8.92
N VAL A 129 -18.44 3.29 9.79
CA VAL A 129 -18.72 4.22 10.87
C VAL A 129 -17.54 4.32 11.84
N CYS A 130 -16.99 3.18 12.28
CA CYS A 130 -15.80 3.16 13.15
C CYS A 130 -14.61 3.89 12.51
N THR A 131 -14.32 3.61 11.24
CA THR A 131 -13.20 4.22 10.54
C THR A 131 -13.40 5.72 10.35
N MET A 132 -14.61 6.18 10.01
CA MET A 132 -14.93 7.61 9.88
C MET A 132 -14.80 8.33 11.24
N VAL A 133 -15.30 7.75 12.32
CA VAL A 133 -15.11 8.29 13.68
C VAL A 133 -13.61 8.37 14.01
N GLY A 134 -12.86 7.29 13.73
CA GLY A 134 -11.42 7.24 14.00
C GLY A 134 -10.64 8.31 13.25
N ILE A 135 -10.92 8.49 11.95
CA ILE A 135 -10.27 9.56 11.16
C ILE A 135 -10.64 10.94 11.70
N THR A 136 -11.92 11.17 12.00
CA THR A 136 -12.34 12.45 12.58
C THR A 136 -11.56 12.74 13.86
N VAL A 137 -11.47 11.79 14.78
CA VAL A 137 -10.69 11.95 16.02
C VAL A 137 -9.20 12.19 15.74
N LEU A 138 -8.63 11.45 14.78
CA LEU A 138 -7.21 11.53 14.43
C LEU A 138 -6.83 12.89 13.82
N THR A 139 -7.71 13.44 12.98
CA THR A 139 -7.48 14.71 12.26
C THR A 139 -7.99 15.94 13.01
N MET A 140 -8.76 15.74 14.08
CA MET A 140 -9.23 16.84 14.95
C MET A 140 -8.06 17.51 15.65
N LYS A 141 -7.74 18.74 15.24
CA LYS A 141 -6.96 19.72 16.00
C LYS A 141 -7.89 20.70 16.68
N GLU A 142 -7.36 21.54 17.55
CA GLU A 142 -8.12 22.55 18.31
C GLU A 142 -9.05 23.43 17.44
N SER A 143 -8.78 23.53 16.13
CA SER A 143 -9.52 24.37 15.17
C SER A 143 -10.51 23.63 14.26
N LEU A 144 -10.76 22.32 14.43
CA LEU A 144 -11.63 21.50 13.55
C LEU A 144 -11.30 21.59 12.04
N THR A 145 -10.07 21.94 11.69
CA THR A 145 -9.64 22.08 10.30
C THR A 145 -8.87 20.85 9.85
N PHE A 146 -9.35 20.21 8.80
CA PHE A 146 -8.59 19.15 8.11
C PHE A 146 -7.34 19.76 7.48
N GLN A 147 -6.21 19.12 7.67
CA GLN A 147 -5.00 19.51 6.96
C GLN A 147 -5.09 19.05 5.50
N THR A 148 -4.51 19.82 4.60
CA THR A 148 -4.44 19.44 3.18
C THR A 148 -3.82 18.06 2.99
N GLY A 149 -2.82 17.71 3.83
CA GLY A 149 -2.19 16.41 3.81
C GLY A 149 -3.13 15.26 4.13
N ASP A 150 -4.04 15.43 5.09
CA ASP A 150 -5.01 14.38 5.45
C ASP A 150 -5.98 14.11 4.28
N ILE A 151 -6.39 15.17 3.59
CA ILE A 151 -7.25 15.05 2.40
C ILE A 151 -6.51 14.33 1.27
N LEU A 152 -5.24 14.68 1.02
CA LEU A 152 -4.42 14.02 0.00
C LEU A 152 -4.22 12.54 0.33
N MET A 153 -4.00 12.19 1.59
CA MET A 153 -3.91 10.80 2.05
C MET A 153 -5.24 10.04 1.87
N ALA A 154 -6.38 10.68 2.12
CA ALA A 154 -7.69 10.07 1.88
C ALA A 154 -7.91 9.79 0.37
N ILE A 155 -7.53 10.73 -0.51
CA ILE A 155 -7.56 10.53 -1.97
C ILE A 155 -6.58 9.41 -2.37
N ALA A 156 -5.39 9.36 -1.76
CA ALA A 156 -4.43 8.26 -1.97
C ALA A 156 -5.03 6.91 -1.58
N ALA A 157 -5.80 6.81 -0.49
CA ALA A 157 -6.49 5.60 -0.08
C ALA A 157 -7.55 5.15 -1.10
N VAL A 158 -8.30 6.09 -1.70
CA VAL A 158 -9.22 5.79 -2.82
C VAL A 158 -8.45 5.25 -4.01
N CYS A 159 -7.37 5.92 -4.43
CA CYS A 159 -6.52 5.48 -5.52
C CYS A 159 -5.93 4.08 -5.26
N TYR A 160 -5.45 3.84 -4.05
CA TYR A 160 -4.90 2.53 -3.65
C TYR A 160 -5.97 1.44 -3.64
N SER A 161 -7.20 1.76 -3.27
CA SER A 161 -8.32 0.80 -3.31
C SER A 161 -8.63 0.37 -4.75
N ILE A 162 -8.63 1.31 -5.69
CA ILE A 162 -8.78 1.03 -7.13
C ILE A 162 -7.60 0.18 -7.63
N TYR A 163 -6.37 0.56 -7.23
CA TYR A 163 -5.16 -0.21 -7.52
C TYR A 163 -5.31 -1.66 -7.09
N LEU A 164 -5.72 -1.95 -5.85
CA LEU A 164 -5.84 -3.30 -5.32
C LEU A 164 -6.91 -4.13 -6.05
N ILE A 165 -8.05 -3.53 -6.40
CA ILE A 165 -9.12 -4.20 -7.14
C ILE A 165 -8.65 -4.59 -8.55
N LEU A 166 -8.00 -3.67 -9.26
CA LEU A 166 -7.46 -3.94 -10.60
C LEU A 166 -6.31 -4.94 -10.54
N ASN A 167 -5.41 -4.81 -9.54
CA ASN A 167 -4.30 -5.74 -9.35
C ASN A 167 -4.78 -7.19 -9.20
N SER A 168 -5.83 -7.41 -8.40
CA SER A 168 -6.45 -8.74 -8.23
C SER A 168 -7.01 -9.33 -9.54
N LYS A 169 -7.46 -8.48 -10.47
CA LYS A 169 -7.94 -8.92 -11.79
C LYS A 169 -6.79 -9.18 -12.77
N PHE A 170 -5.81 -8.28 -12.80
CA PHE A 170 -4.73 -8.31 -13.78
C PHE A 170 -3.76 -9.46 -13.52
N THR A 171 -3.37 -9.68 -12.26
CA THR A 171 -2.44 -10.76 -11.87
C THR A 171 -2.94 -12.16 -12.21
N LYS A 172 -4.26 -12.37 -12.34
CA LYS A 172 -4.84 -13.66 -12.78
C LYS A 172 -4.69 -13.93 -14.27
N SER A 173 -4.37 -12.92 -15.07
CA SER A 173 -4.40 -13.01 -16.54
C SER A 173 -3.06 -12.76 -17.21
N VAL A 174 -2.02 -12.43 -16.44
CA VAL A 174 -0.65 -12.19 -16.92
C VAL A 174 0.38 -12.74 -15.93
N GLU A 175 1.64 -12.84 -16.35
CA GLU A 175 2.73 -13.27 -15.48
C GLU A 175 3.00 -12.17 -14.41
N SER A 176 2.79 -12.51 -13.14
CA SER A 176 2.70 -11.56 -12.04
C SER A 176 4.00 -10.84 -11.73
N ILE A 177 5.17 -11.49 -11.92
CA ILE A 177 6.48 -10.88 -11.59
C ILE A 177 6.84 -9.82 -12.63
N SER A 178 6.76 -10.16 -13.93
CA SER A 178 7.04 -9.18 -15.01
C SER A 178 6.08 -8.00 -14.92
N TYR A 179 4.79 -8.27 -14.71
CA TYR A 179 3.78 -7.25 -14.50
C TYR A 179 4.15 -6.35 -13.30
N GLY A 180 4.51 -6.95 -12.16
CA GLY A 180 4.91 -6.23 -10.95
C GLY A 180 6.14 -5.36 -11.16
N VAL A 181 7.14 -5.83 -11.90
CA VAL A 181 8.35 -5.05 -12.18
C VAL A 181 8.07 -3.91 -13.16
N TYR A 182 7.34 -4.18 -14.26
CA TYR A 182 7.05 -3.13 -15.25
C TYR A 182 6.18 -1.99 -14.69
N GLN A 183 5.24 -2.27 -13.77
CA GLN A 183 4.48 -1.19 -13.12
C GLN A 183 5.39 -0.24 -12.32
N LEU A 184 6.46 -0.75 -11.68
CA LEU A 184 7.44 0.09 -10.99
C LEU A 184 8.21 0.96 -11.98
N GLY A 185 8.59 0.40 -13.13
CA GLY A 185 9.24 1.15 -14.20
C GLY A 185 8.36 2.28 -14.72
N VAL A 186 7.09 2.01 -14.97
CA VAL A 186 6.12 3.04 -15.43
C VAL A 186 5.94 4.12 -14.36
N ALA A 187 5.76 3.75 -13.09
CA ALA A 187 5.65 4.73 -12.00
C ALA A 187 6.92 5.58 -11.88
N GLY A 188 8.10 4.97 -12.04
CA GLY A 188 9.38 5.67 -12.02
C GLY A 188 9.56 6.63 -13.19
N VAL A 189 9.14 6.23 -14.40
CA VAL A 189 9.16 7.10 -15.59
C VAL A 189 8.23 8.30 -15.41
N PHE A 190 6.99 8.10 -14.92
CA PHE A 190 6.11 9.21 -14.58
C PHE A 190 6.74 10.12 -13.50
N GLY A 191 7.31 9.53 -12.44
CA GLY A 191 8.05 10.29 -11.44
C GLY A 191 9.14 11.15 -12.06
N ALA A 192 9.98 10.58 -12.95
CA ALA A 192 11.04 11.31 -13.63
C ALA A 192 10.50 12.43 -14.55
N ILE A 193 9.44 12.16 -15.32
CA ILE A 193 8.80 13.17 -16.18
C ILE A 193 8.27 14.33 -15.32
N PHE A 194 7.57 14.05 -14.24
CA PHE A 194 7.02 15.09 -13.36
C PHE A 194 8.11 15.84 -12.60
N THR A 195 9.20 15.17 -12.22
CA THR A 195 10.38 15.84 -11.68
C THR A 195 10.96 16.84 -12.69
N LEU A 196 11.13 16.45 -13.95
CA LEU A 196 11.64 17.33 -15.01
C LEU A 196 10.72 18.52 -15.32
N LEU A 197 9.40 18.35 -15.16
CA LEU A 197 8.41 19.37 -15.46
C LEU A 197 8.19 20.37 -14.31
N PHE A 198 8.26 19.90 -13.06
CA PHE A 198 7.81 20.67 -11.89
C PHE A 198 8.87 20.84 -10.81
N GLU A 199 9.94 20.06 -10.85
CA GLU A 199 11.00 20.05 -9.85
C GLU A 199 12.38 20.07 -10.55
N THR A 200 13.44 20.17 -9.78
CA THR A 200 14.80 20.03 -10.32
C THR A 200 15.31 18.61 -10.00
N PRO A 201 15.73 17.81 -11.01
CA PRO A 201 16.30 16.50 -10.77
C PRO A 201 17.54 16.58 -9.87
N GLN A 202 17.50 15.91 -8.74
CA GLN A 202 18.57 15.91 -7.75
C GLN A 202 18.82 14.52 -7.19
N LEU A 203 20.05 14.26 -6.78
CA LEU A 203 20.39 13.10 -5.97
C LEU A 203 20.47 13.52 -4.49
N PRO A 204 20.24 12.59 -3.55
CA PRO A 204 20.35 12.91 -2.14
C PRO A 204 21.71 13.52 -1.80
N SER A 205 21.71 14.67 -1.14
CA SER A 205 22.92 15.39 -0.75
C SER A 205 23.54 14.90 0.55
N THR A 206 22.80 14.11 1.33
CA THR A 206 23.20 13.61 2.65
C THR A 206 23.18 12.10 2.71
N ASN A 207 23.98 11.51 3.61
CA ASN A 207 23.96 10.06 3.86
C ASN A 207 22.57 9.58 4.32
N LEU A 208 21.87 10.38 5.13
CA LEU A 208 20.53 10.07 5.60
C LEU A 208 19.52 10.05 4.44
N GLY A 209 19.62 10.98 3.51
CA GLY A 209 18.83 10.99 2.28
C GLY A 209 19.06 9.76 1.41
N TRP A 210 20.30 9.29 1.30
CA TRP A 210 20.60 8.03 0.61
C TRP A 210 20.01 6.81 1.33
N VAL A 211 20.07 6.76 2.67
CA VAL A 211 19.43 5.72 3.47
C VAL A 211 17.92 5.72 3.21
N ALA A 212 17.28 6.89 3.19
CA ALA A 212 15.85 7.01 2.91
C ALA A 212 15.49 6.51 1.50
N VAL A 213 16.17 6.99 0.47
CA VAL A 213 15.87 6.63 -0.94
C VAL A 213 16.19 5.16 -1.23
N LEU A 214 17.31 4.62 -0.75
CA LEU A 214 17.65 3.21 -0.90
C LEU A 214 16.72 2.32 -0.07
N GLY A 215 16.38 2.73 1.15
CA GLY A 215 15.39 2.05 1.99
C GLY A 215 14.03 1.96 1.28
N LEU A 216 13.56 3.07 0.71
CA LEU A 216 12.33 3.09 -0.10
C LEU A 216 12.44 2.20 -1.33
N GLY A 217 13.48 2.38 -2.15
CA GLY A 217 13.63 1.69 -3.43
C GLY A 217 13.87 0.20 -3.28
N VAL A 218 14.85 -0.19 -2.46
CA VAL A 218 15.29 -1.59 -2.34
C VAL A 218 14.37 -2.38 -1.41
N ILE A 219 14.15 -1.86 -0.20
CA ILE A 219 13.43 -2.61 0.85
C ILE A 219 11.92 -2.45 0.69
N CYS A 220 11.42 -1.22 0.78
CA CYS A 220 9.97 -0.99 0.83
C CYS A 220 9.29 -1.15 -0.54
N THR A 221 10.02 -1.07 -1.64
CA THR A 221 9.45 -1.21 -2.99
C THR A 221 9.90 -2.51 -3.65
N ALA A 222 11.17 -2.70 -4.01
CA ALA A 222 11.60 -3.90 -4.75
C ALA A 222 11.35 -5.18 -3.95
N PHE A 223 11.90 -5.30 -2.74
CA PHE A 223 11.73 -6.50 -1.92
C PHE A 223 10.27 -6.75 -1.57
N CYS A 224 9.54 -5.72 -1.09
CA CYS A 224 8.16 -5.90 -0.62
C CYS A 224 7.21 -6.30 -1.75
N PHE A 225 7.29 -5.67 -2.93
CA PHE A 225 6.40 -6.04 -4.06
C PHE A 225 6.73 -7.42 -4.64
N ILE A 226 8.01 -7.83 -4.67
CA ILE A 226 8.40 -9.19 -5.07
C ILE A 226 7.91 -10.21 -4.04
N ALA A 227 8.19 -9.97 -2.75
CA ALA A 227 7.75 -10.85 -1.68
C ALA A 227 6.23 -11.00 -1.68
N GLN A 228 5.48 -9.89 -1.82
CA GLN A 228 4.03 -9.91 -1.94
C GLN A 228 3.57 -10.77 -3.12
N ALA A 229 4.13 -10.58 -4.31
CA ALA A 229 3.75 -11.34 -5.49
C ALA A 229 3.95 -12.85 -5.30
N VAL A 230 5.05 -13.26 -4.66
CA VAL A 230 5.35 -14.67 -4.36
C VAL A 230 4.42 -15.22 -3.28
N VAL A 231 4.19 -14.47 -2.21
CA VAL A 231 3.44 -14.95 -1.03
C VAL A 231 1.94 -15.02 -1.28
N GLN A 232 1.38 -14.12 -2.08
CA GLN A 232 -0.06 -14.12 -2.38
C GLN A 232 -0.55 -15.41 -3.05
N GLN A 233 0.34 -16.22 -3.62
CA GLN A 233 -0.01 -17.55 -4.13
C GLN A 233 -0.33 -18.55 -3.01
N TYR A 234 0.19 -18.33 -1.80
CA TYR A 234 0.11 -19.26 -0.66
C TYR A 234 -0.77 -18.75 0.49
N THR A 235 -1.30 -17.53 0.38
CA THR A 235 -2.16 -16.93 1.41
C THR A 235 -3.53 -16.59 0.84
N SER A 236 -4.57 -16.71 1.67
CA SER A 236 -5.88 -16.22 1.28
C SER A 236 -5.92 -14.68 1.28
N PRO A 237 -6.74 -14.05 0.42
CA PRO A 237 -6.92 -12.60 0.42
C PRO A 237 -7.28 -12.04 1.81
N THR A 238 -8.06 -12.79 2.58
CA THR A 238 -8.48 -12.43 3.92
C THR A 238 -7.33 -12.39 4.92
N HIS A 239 -6.46 -13.42 4.92
CA HIS A 239 -5.28 -13.41 5.78
C HIS A 239 -4.33 -12.27 5.42
N THR A 240 -4.15 -12.01 4.13
CA THR A 240 -3.36 -10.88 3.64
C THR A 240 -3.92 -9.55 4.14
N GLY A 241 -5.23 -9.33 4.02
CA GLY A 241 -5.88 -8.12 4.50
C GLY A 241 -5.77 -7.91 6.01
N LEU A 242 -5.91 -8.99 6.82
CA LEU A 242 -5.69 -8.92 8.27
C LEU A 242 -4.25 -8.52 8.61
N ILE A 243 -3.27 -9.06 7.91
CA ILE A 243 -1.86 -8.70 8.12
C ILE A 243 -1.62 -7.24 7.74
N PHE A 244 -2.19 -6.76 6.63
CA PHE A 244 -2.06 -5.36 6.21
C PHE A 244 -2.70 -4.36 7.17
N SER A 245 -3.70 -4.78 7.96
CA SER A 245 -4.25 -3.94 9.03
C SER A 245 -3.24 -3.58 10.12
N LEU A 246 -2.07 -4.25 10.17
CA LEU A 246 -0.97 -3.90 11.06
C LEU A 246 -0.10 -2.75 10.53
N GLU A 247 -0.20 -2.40 9.24
CA GLU A 247 0.63 -1.35 8.62
C GLU A 247 0.56 -0.02 9.36
N PRO A 248 -0.60 0.54 9.72
CA PRO A 248 -0.66 1.79 10.46
C PRO A 248 -0.05 1.72 11.86
N ILE A 249 -0.07 0.54 12.49
CA ILE A 249 0.60 0.34 13.79
C ILE A 249 2.11 0.46 13.61
N PHE A 250 2.68 -0.21 12.61
CA PHE A 250 4.10 -0.11 12.30
C PHE A 250 4.48 1.31 11.88
N ALA A 251 3.64 1.99 11.07
CA ALA A 251 3.86 3.39 10.70
C ALA A 251 3.98 4.29 11.93
N ALA A 252 3.04 4.17 12.89
CA ALA A 252 3.08 4.93 14.13
C ALA A 252 4.32 4.59 14.98
N ILE A 253 4.65 3.32 15.14
CA ILE A 253 5.83 2.88 15.92
C ILE A 253 7.11 3.49 15.33
N PHE A 254 7.31 3.39 14.00
CA PHE A 254 8.52 3.91 13.38
C PHE A 254 8.56 5.44 13.35
N ALA A 255 7.41 6.12 13.19
CA ALA A 255 7.33 7.57 13.27
C ALA A 255 7.70 8.08 14.67
N ILE A 256 7.25 7.41 15.73
CA ILE A 256 7.62 7.74 17.11
C ILE A 256 9.12 7.53 17.32
N ILE A 257 9.67 6.39 16.88
CA ILE A 257 11.08 6.03 17.14
C ILE A 257 12.06 6.88 16.31
N PHE A 258 11.79 7.09 15.04
CA PHE A 258 12.75 7.71 14.12
C PHE A 258 12.48 9.18 13.81
N LEU A 259 11.22 9.62 13.88
CA LEU A 259 10.85 11.02 13.60
C LEU A 259 10.54 11.80 14.88
N GLY A 260 10.49 11.13 16.05
CA GLY A 260 10.15 11.78 17.33
C GLY A 260 8.69 12.24 17.41
N GLU A 261 7.78 11.63 16.63
CA GLU A 261 6.35 11.93 16.73
C GLU A 261 5.82 11.58 18.12
N GLY A 262 4.97 12.48 18.69
CA GLY A 262 4.40 12.27 20.01
C GLY A 262 3.27 11.24 19.99
N LEU A 263 3.21 10.39 21.02
CA LEU A 263 2.06 9.53 21.26
C LEU A 263 0.90 10.35 21.82
N THR A 264 0.06 10.88 20.94
CA THR A 264 -1.07 11.72 21.31
C THR A 264 -2.31 10.89 21.67
N THR A 265 -3.20 11.46 22.49
CA THR A 265 -4.50 10.84 22.82
C THR A 265 -5.34 10.63 21.55
N GLN A 266 -5.27 11.58 20.61
CA GLN A 266 -5.94 11.48 19.31
C GLN A 266 -5.42 10.29 18.50
N LEU A 267 -4.11 10.06 18.47
CA LEU A 267 -3.49 8.92 17.79
C LEU A 267 -3.96 7.59 18.41
N LEU A 268 -4.02 7.51 19.73
CA LEU A 268 -4.46 6.30 20.44
C LEU A 268 -5.95 6.01 20.19
N ILE A 269 -6.82 6.99 20.43
CA ILE A 269 -8.27 6.80 20.31
C ILE A 269 -8.68 6.66 18.84
N GLY A 270 -8.24 7.58 17.99
CA GLY A 270 -8.56 7.54 16.56
C GLY A 270 -8.01 6.30 15.88
N GLY A 271 -6.75 5.93 16.17
CA GLY A 271 -6.13 4.71 15.70
C GLY A 271 -6.87 3.45 16.15
N ALA A 272 -7.30 3.39 17.42
CA ALA A 272 -8.09 2.26 17.94
C ALA A 272 -9.41 2.08 17.16
N PHE A 273 -10.16 3.15 16.90
CA PHE A 273 -11.39 3.10 16.12
C PHE A 273 -11.13 2.60 14.68
N ILE A 274 -10.08 3.08 14.02
CA ILE A 274 -9.70 2.65 12.67
C ILE A 274 -9.34 1.16 12.66
N LEU A 275 -8.54 0.70 13.64
CA LEU A 275 -8.16 -0.70 13.75
C LEU A 275 -9.36 -1.62 14.03
N ILE A 276 -10.29 -1.20 14.89
CA ILE A 276 -11.54 -1.94 15.12
C ILE A 276 -12.35 -2.05 13.82
N GLY A 277 -12.52 -0.94 13.09
CA GLY A 277 -13.18 -0.94 11.80
C GLY A 277 -12.52 -1.88 10.79
N ASN A 278 -11.20 -1.78 10.63
CA ASN A 278 -10.43 -2.65 9.75
C ASN A 278 -10.57 -4.13 10.13
N PHE A 279 -10.48 -4.45 11.41
CA PHE A 279 -10.61 -5.83 11.91
C PHE A 279 -12.00 -6.40 11.64
N VAL A 280 -13.07 -5.64 11.90
CA VAL A 280 -14.47 -6.07 11.65
C VAL A 280 -14.70 -6.28 10.15
N ALA A 281 -14.22 -5.38 9.28
CA ALA A 281 -14.32 -5.54 7.82
C ALA A 281 -13.63 -6.82 7.33
N GLN A 282 -12.49 -7.17 7.89
CA GLN A 282 -11.72 -8.35 7.51
C GLN A 282 -12.36 -9.65 8.03
N LEU A 283 -12.89 -9.67 9.25
CA LEU A 283 -13.60 -10.82 9.81
C LEU A 283 -14.79 -11.23 8.96
N GLU A 284 -15.51 -10.28 8.41
CA GLU A 284 -16.62 -10.57 7.53
C GLU A 284 -16.19 -11.22 6.22
N GLN A 285 -15.16 -10.69 5.55
CA GLN A 285 -14.61 -11.32 4.36
C GLN A 285 -14.22 -12.79 4.64
N PHE A 286 -13.67 -13.06 5.83
CA PHE A 286 -13.34 -14.42 6.28
C PHE A 286 -14.58 -15.32 6.38
N THR A 287 -15.66 -14.78 6.93
CA THR A 287 -16.91 -15.53 7.13
C THR A 287 -17.63 -15.82 5.81
N MET A 288 -17.60 -14.87 4.87
CA MET A 288 -18.18 -15.02 3.54
C MET A 288 -17.45 -16.08 2.71
N LEU A 289 -16.11 -16.12 2.75
CA LEU A 289 -15.33 -17.13 2.04
C LEU A 289 -15.58 -18.56 2.56
N LYS A 290 -15.85 -18.72 3.85
CA LYS A 290 -16.23 -20.02 4.42
C LYS A 290 -17.62 -20.52 4.00
N LYS A 291 -18.52 -19.62 3.58
CA LYS A 291 -19.89 -19.96 3.15
C LYS A 291 -20.01 -20.37 1.68
N VAL A 292 -18.97 -20.19 0.86
CA VAL A 292 -18.95 -20.68 -0.52
C VAL A 292 -18.58 -22.17 -0.47
N PRO A 293 -19.49 -23.10 -0.85
CA PRO A 293 -19.19 -24.53 -0.84
C PRO A 293 -18.06 -24.83 -1.84
N ALA A 294 -17.19 -25.77 -1.49
CA ALA A 294 -16.05 -26.22 -2.33
C ALA A 294 -16.48 -26.90 -3.66
N THR A 295 -17.76 -26.97 -3.96
CA THR A 295 -18.33 -27.63 -5.14
C THR A 295 -18.36 -26.78 -6.41
N ALA A 296 -17.98 -25.50 -6.37
CA ALA A 296 -18.04 -24.61 -7.55
C ALA A 296 -16.76 -24.59 -8.41
N THR A 297 -15.74 -25.38 -8.06
CA THR A 297 -14.44 -25.39 -8.77
C THR A 297 -14.23 -26.59 -9.70
N SER A 298 -15.22 -27.48 -9.89
CA SER A 298 -15.06 -28.70 -10.71
C SER A 298 -15.80 -28.70 -12.06
N GLU A 299 -16.45 -27.62 -12.49
CA GLU A 299 -17.22 -27.59 -13.74
C GLU A 299 -16.69 -26.65 -14.84
N SER A 300 -15.40 -26.35 -14.86
CA SER A 300 -14.81 -25.64 -16.02
C SER A 300 -13.57 -26.33 -16.57
N THR A 301 -13.67 -27.65 -16.76
CA THR A 301 -12.70 -28.40 -17.56
C THR A 301 -13.49 -29.36 -18.46
N ILE A 302 -14.02 -28.84 -19.54
CA ILE A 302 -14.27 -29.56 -20.81
C ILE A 302 -14.10 -28.57 -21.94
#